data_e9ab60764c38195889b7a5d7823fc83f
#
_entry.id   e9ab60764c38195889b7a5d7823fc83f
#
_cell.length_a   1.000
_cell.length_b   1.000
_cell.length_c   1.000
_cell.angle_alpha   90.00
_cell.angle_beta   90.00
_cell.angle_gamma   90.00
#
_symmetry.space_group_name_H-M   'P 1'
#
loop_
_entity.id
_entity.type
_entity.pdbx_description
1 polymer ?
#
loop_
_entity_poly.entity_id
_entity_poly.type
_entity_poly.pdbx_seq_one_letter_code
_entity_poly.pdbx_strand_id
1 'polypeptide(L)'
;YKPEFAAAVEAVASTGGQFAPPIMGAVGFIMAEFLGVPYTKVMLAAAIPAFLYYLTLLMAVHFEARKLGLKGLSPEHIPAAGKVLRERGHLFIPLIVLLWLMFDGYTPLFAAAASIFATVGATWLPSLIGLLRTKTARTFAFVLLLAVLGGLALSGLLSLGAAILT
;
A
#
# COMPACT_ATOMS: atom_id res chain seq x y z
N TYR A 1 1.91 -27.93 8.85
CA TYR A 1 2.50 -28.15 7.51
C TYR A 1 3.98 -28.50 7.61
N LYS A 2 4.50 -29.24 6.62
CA LYS A 2 5.94 -29.43 6.48
C LYS A 2 6.60 -28.08 6.12
N PRO A 3 7.80 -27.79 6.64
CA PRO A 3 8.46 -26.49 6.39
C PRO A 3 8.66 -26.18 4.90
N GLU A 4 8.97 -27.20 4.11
CA GLU A 4 9.19 -27.06 2.67
C GLU A 4 7.92 -26.65 1.94
N PHE A 5 6.78 -27.21 2.32
CA PHE A 5 5.49 -26.85 1.75
C PHE A 5 5.08 -25.43 2.16
N ALA A 6 5.29 -25.05 3.42
CA ALA A 6 4.99 -23.71 3.90
C ALA A 6 5.84 -22.65 3.16
N ALA A 7 7.13 -22.92 3.00
CA ALA A 7 8.04 -22.04 2.26
C ALA A 7 7.65 -21.93 0.77
N ALA A 8 7.26 -23.05 0.15
CA ALA A 8 6.80 -23.03 -1.25
C ALA A 8 5.51 -22.20 -1.42
N VAL A 9 4.54 -22.35 -0.52
CA VAL A 9 3.29 -21.58 -0.54
C VAL A 9 3.57 -20.09 -0.40
N GLU A 10 4.47 -19.70 0.52
CA GLU A 10 4.82 -18.30 0.73
C GLU A 10 5.53 -17.71 -0.49
N ALA A 11 6.46 -18.43 -1.09
CA ALA A 11 7.15 -18.00 -2.32
C ALA A 11 6.17 -17.81 -3.48
N VAL A 12 5.26 -18.77 -3.68
CA VAL A 12 4.24 -18.69 -4.73
C VAL A 12 3.26 -17.55 -4.45
N ALA A 13 2.76 -17.40 -3.22
CA ALA A 13 1.85 -16.31 -2.86
C ALA A 13 2.48 -14.93 -3.09
N SER A 14 3.75 -14.77 -2.73
CA SER A 14 4.50 -13.52 -2.93
C SER A 14 4.71 -13.21 -4.41
N THR A 15 5.01 -14.22 -5.22
CA THR A 15 5.16 -14.06 -6.69
C THR A 15 3.85 -13.59 -7.33
N GLY A 16 2.71 -14.06 -6.86
CA GLY A 16 1.39 -13.62 -7.34
C GLY A 16 1.13 -12.13 -7.18
N GLY A 17 1.76 -11.48 -6.21
CA GLY A 17 1.66 -10.04 -6.00
C GLY A 17 2.16 -9.19 -7.16
N GLN A 18 3.00 -9.75 -8.04
CA GLN A 18 3.53 -9.03 -9.21
C GLN A 18 2.48 -8.79 -10.30
N PHE A 19 1.41 -9.57 -10.35
CA PHE A 19 0.32 -9.42 -11.33
C PHE A 19 -1.05 -9.27 -10.69
N ALA A 20 -1.12 -9.29 -9.37
CA ALA A 20 -2.38 -9.10 -8.66
C ALA A 20 -2.75 -7.61 -8.56
N PRO A 21 -3.90 -7.20 -9.08
CA PRO A 21 -4.40 -5.84 -8.88
C PRO A 21 -4.62 -5.54 -7.39
N PRO A 22 -4.47 -4.28 -6.99
CA PRO A 22 -4.15 -3.08 -7.76
C PRO A 22 -2.66 -2.84 -7.92
N ILE A 23 -1.81 -3.48 -7.10
CA ILE A 23 -0.38 -3.23 -7.01
C ILE A 23 0.34 -4.29 -7.84
N MET A 24 0.32 -4.08 -9.14
CA MET A 24 1.05 -4.93 -10.08
C MET A 24 2.52 -4.48 -10.15
N GLY A 25 3.42 -5.41 -10.50
CA GLY A 25 4.81 -5.08 -10.76
C GLY A 25 4.99 -4.23 -12.03
N ALA A 26 6.23 -3.89 -12.36
CA ALA A 26 6.57 -3.07 -13.52
C ALA A 26 5.99 -3.59 -14.85
N VAL A 27 5.78 -4.90 -14.96
CA VAL A 27 5.20 -5.54 -16.14
C VAL A 27 3.82 -5.00 -16.50
N GLY A 28 2.98 -4.71 -15.51
CA GLY A 28 1.65 -4.13 -15.75
C GLY A 28 1.71 -2.75 -16.41
N PHE A 29 2.67 -1.93 -16.03
CA PHE A 29 2.88 -0.60 -16.62
C PHE A 29 3.44 -0.70 -18.04
N ILE A 30 4.46 -1.54 -18.25
CA ILE A 30 5.04 -1.79 -19.55
C ILE A 30 3.97 -2.31 -20.52
N MET A 31 3.11 -3.23 -20.06
CA MET A 31 2.01 -3.75 -20.86
C MET A 31 1.01 -2.66 -21.26
N ALA A 32 0.65 -1.76 -20.33
CA ALA A 32 -0.24 -0.65 -20.62
C ALA A 32 0.35 0.29 -21.70
N GLU A 33 1.65 0.57 -21.59
CA GLU A 33 2.39 1.41 -22.55
C GLU A 33 2.48 0.76 -23.94
N PHE A 34 2.87 -0.50 -24.03
CA PHE A 34 2.95 -1.22 -25.31
C PHE A 34 1.60 -1.36 -26.00
N LEU A 35 0.52 -1.54 -25.24
CA LEU A 35 -0.83 -1.68 -25.80
C LEU A 35 -1.50 -0.32 -26.07
N GLY A 36 -0.92 0.78 -25.61
CA GLY A 36 -1.52 2.10 -25.75
C GLY A 36 -2.86 2.24 -25.00
N VAL A 37 -3.04 1.50 -23.88
CA VAL A 37 -4.28 1.51 -23.09
C VAL A 37 -4.01 2.05 -21.68
N PRO A 38 -5.03 2.65 -21.02
CA PRO A 38 -4.89 3.04 -19.63
C PRO A 38 -4.54 1.85 -18.74
N TYR A 39 -3.66 2.05 -17.76
CA TYR A 39 -3.25 1.03 -16.79
C TYR A 39 -4.45 0.34 -16.11
N THR A 40 -5.52 1.09 -15.84
CA THR A 40 -6.75 0.57 -15.24
C THR A 40 -7.41 -0.54 -16.06
N LYS A 41 -7.31 -0.50 -17.40
CA LYS A 41 -7.80 -1.59 -18.27
C LYS A 41 -6.97 -2.85 -18.10
N VAL A 42 -5.64 -2.71 -18.04
CA VAL A 42 -4.73 -3.85 -17.79
C VAL A 42 -5.00 -4.45 -16.42
N MET A 43 -5.16 -3.60 -15.40
CA MET A 43 -5.48 -3.98 -14.04
C MET A 43 -6.78 -4.80 -13.96
N LEU A 44 -7.85 -4.34 -14.60
CA LEU A 44 -9.13 -5.06 -14.62
C LEU A 44 -9.04 -6.39 -15.38
N ALA A 45 -8.32 -6.44 -16.50
CA ALA A 45 -8.09 -7.67 -17.25
C ALA A 45 -7.27 -8.70 -16.43
N ALA A 46 -6.29 -8.23 -15.64
CA ALA A 46 -5.47 -9.07 -14.78
C ALA A 46 -6.23 -9.60 -13.54
N ALA A 47 -7.36 -9.02 -13.19
CA ALA A 47 -8.13 -9.43 -12.01
C ALA A 47 -8.60 -10.89 -12.09
N ILE A 48 -9.05 -11.34 -13.28
CA ILE A 48 -9.54 -12.72 -13.47
C ILE A 48 -8.41 -13.74 -13.29
N PRO A 49 -7.27 -13.65 -14.02
CA PRO A 49 -6.16 -14.59 -13.83
C PRO A 49 -5.57 -14.51 -12.42
N ALA A 50 -5.49 -13.34 -11.80
CA ALA A 50 -5.04 -13.20 -10.42
C ALA A 50 -5.97 -13.93 -9.43
N PHE A 51 -7.28 -13.78 -9.59
CA PHE A 51 -8.26 -14.50 -8.78
C PHE A 51 -8.10 -16.02 -8.92
N LEU A 52 -7.99 -16.53 -10.14
CA LEU A 52 -7.81 -17.96 -10.40
C LEU A 52 -6.49 -18.47 -9.79
N TYR A 53 -5.43 -17.69 -9.86
CA TYR A 53 -4.14 -18.03 -9.26
C TYR A 53 -4.25 -18.20 -7.75
N TYR A 54 -4.79 -17.23 -7.05
CA TYR A 54 -4.96 -17.31 -5.60
C TYR A 54 -5.98 -18.36 -5.17
N LEU A 55 -7.02 -18.58 -5.98
CA LEU A 55 -7.97 -19.66 -5.73
C LEU A 55 -7.29 -21.02 -5.82
N THR A 56 -6.44 -21.24 -6.82
CA THR A 56 -5.67 -22.49 -6.96
C THR A 56 -4.73 -22.69 -5.78
N LEU A 57 -4.03 -21.63 -5.35
CA LEU A 57 -3.16 -21.67 -4.19
C LEU A 57 -3.93 -22.01 -2.90
N LEU A 58 -5.10 -21.37 -2.71
CA LEU A 58 -5.98 -21.65 -1.57
C LEU A 58 -6.43 -23.10 -1.56
N MET A 59 -6.82 -23.64 -2.72
CA MET A 59 -7.21 -25.04 -2.87
C MET A 59 -6.06 -25.99 -2.55
N ALA A 60 -4.84 -25.70 -3.02
CA ALA A 60 -3.66 -26.49 -2.71
C ALA A 60 -3.39 -26.55 -1.19
N VAL A 61 -3.44 -25.39 -0.51
CA VAL A 61 -3.30 -25.30 0.95
C VAL A 61 -4.42 -26.07 1.67
N HIS A 62 -5.66 -25.93 1.21
CA HIS A 62 -6.81 -26.60 1.79
C HIS A 62 -6.70 -28.14 1.69
N PHE A 63 -6.35 -28.65 0.50
CA PHE A 63 -6.20 -30.10 0.33
C PHE A 63 -5.04 -30.68 1.13
N GLU A 64 -3.92 -29.98 1.21
CA GLU A 64 -2.79 -30.41 2.03
C GLU A 64 -3.16 -30.39 3.53
N ALA A 65 -3.92 -29.39 3.99
CA ALA A 65 -4.44 -29.35 5.35
C ALA A 65 -5.32 -30.56 5.66
N ARG A 66 -6.22 -30.90 4.74
CA ARG A 66 -7.10 -32.08 4.89
C ARG A 66 -6.32 -33.39 4.89
N LYS A 67 -5.34 -33.54 4.01
CA LYS A 67 -4.47 -34.69 3.90
C LYS A 67 -3.68 -34.94 5.20
N LEU A 68 -3.22 -33.86 5.84
CA LEU A 68 -2.49 -33.91 7.10
C LEU A 68 -3.41 -33.98 8.35
N GLY A 69 -4.74 -33.96 8.16
CA GLY A 69 -5.69 -33.95 9.27
C GLY A 69 -5.61 -32.72 10.16
N LEU A 70 -5.11 -31.58 9.62
CA LEU A 70 -4.97 -30.35 10.39
C LEU A 70 -6.35 -29.77 10.71
N LYS A 71 -6.59 -29.56 11.99
CA LYS A 71 -7.78 -28.83 12.46
C LYS A 71 -7.48 -27.33 12.45
N GLY A 72 -8.50 -26.52 12.12
CA GLY A 72 -8.41 -25.07 12.23
C GLY A 72 -8.12 -24.61 13.66
N LEU A 73 -7.67 -23.36 13.80
CA LEU A 73 -7.51 -22.74 15.10
C LEU A 73 -8.85 -22.68 15.85
N SER A 74 -8.81 -22.91 17.16
CA SER A 74 -9.96 -22.71 18.02
C SER A 74 -10.46 -21.26 17.91
N PRO A 75 -11.80 -21.02 17.93
CA PRO A 75 -12.36 -19.67 17.84
C PRO A 75 -11.81 -18.68 18.86
N GLU A 76 -11.35 -19.17 20.01
CA GLU A 76 -10.75 -18.38 21.08
C GLU A 76 -9.40 -17.74 20.69
N HIS A 77 -8.68 -18.35 19.75
CA HIS A 77 -7.38 -17.88 19.26
C HIS A 77 -7.48 -17.05 17.99
N ILE A 78 -8.70 -16.88 17.44
CA ILE A 78 -8.92 -16.09 16.24
C ILE A 78 -9.33 -14.68 16.67
N PRO A 79 -8.51 -13.65 16.39
CA PRO A 79 -8.89 -12.27 16.70
C PRO A 79 -10.15 -11.88 15.91
N ALA A 80 -11.11 -11.25 16.56
CA ALA A 80 -12.32 -10.78 15.92
C ALA A 80 -11.96 -9.79 14.80
N ALA A 81 -12.35 -10.11 13.56
CA ALA A 81 -12.04 -9.28 12.38
C ALA A 81 -12.45 -7.81 12.55
N GLY A 82 -13.60 -7.55 13.18
CA GLY A 82 -14.07 -6.21 13.48
C GLY A 82 -13.15 -5.42 14.42
N LYS A 83 -12.53 -6.09 15.41
CA LYS A 83 -11.57 -5.47 16.32
C LYS A 83 -10.29 -5.09 15.57
N VAL A 84 -9.75 -6.02 14.77
CA VAL A 84 -8.55 -5.77 13.96
C VAL A 84 -8.78 -4.64 12.97
N LEU A 85 -9.92 -4.62 12.28
CA LEU A 85 -10.27 -3.56 11.35
C LEU A 85 -10.41 -2.21 12.03
N ARG A 86 -10.99 -2.15 13.22
CA ARG A 86 -11.12 -0.90 13.99
C ARG A 86 -9.77 -0.38 14.50
N GLU A 87 -8.88 -1.27 14.92
CA GLU A 87 -7.56 -0.90 15.44
C GLU A 87 -6.57 -0.53 14.33
N ARG A 88 -6.63 -1.22 13.19
CA ARG A 88 -5.66 -1.12 12.11
C ARG A 88 -6.22 -0.66 10.77
N GLY A 89 -7.53 -0.33 10.71
CA GLY A 89 -8.19 0.08 9.46
C GLY A 89 -7.59 1.34 8.82
N HIS A 90 -6.98 2.21 9.62
CA HIS A 90 -6.28 3.39 9.10
C HIS A 90 -5.11 3.05 8.16
N LEU A 91 -4.54 1.82 8.26
CA LEU A 91 -3.49 1.35 7.36
C LEU A 91 -3.99 1.06 5.94
N PHE A 92 -5.31 0.98 5.73
CA PHE A 92 -5.90 0.88 4.39
C PHE A 92 -6.01 2.23 3.66
N ILE A 93 -5.86 3.36 4.37
CA ILE A 93 -5.96 4.70 3.79
C ILE A 93 -5.02 4.88 2.58
N PRO A 94 -3.74 4.51 2.64
CA PRO A 94 -2.84 4.63 1.50
C PRO A 94 -3.28 3.83 0.28
N LEU A 95 -3.83 2.63 0.50
CA LEU A 95 -4.34 1.79 -0.57
C LEU A 95 -5.57 2.40 -1.24
N ILE A 96 -6.47 2.98 -0.44
CA ILE A 96 -7.66 3.68 -0.94
C ILE A 96 -7.25 4.91 -1.75
N VAL A 97 -6.27 5.69 -1.26
CA VAL A 97 -5.74 6.86 -1.96
C VAL A 97 -5.13 6.46 -3.31
N LEU A 98 -4.32 5.39 -3.33
CA LEU A 98 -3.72 4.86 -4.55
C LEU A 98 -4.77 4.48 -5.58
N LEU A 99 -5.75 3.67 -5.16
CA LEU A 99 -6.83 3.23 -6.05
C LEU A 99 -7.65 4.40 -6.58
N TRP A 100 -8.05 5.32 -5.71
CA TRP A 100 -8.84 6.48 -6.09
C TRP A 100 -8.12 7.32 -7.14
N LEU A 101 -6.85 7.67 -6.92
CA LEU A 101 -6.06 8.44 -7.89
C LEU A 101 -5.88 7.71 -9.22
N MET A 102 -5.72 6.38 -9.19
CA MET A 102 -5.58 5.59 -10.41
C MET A 102 -6.90 5.52 -11.22
N PHE A 103 -8.04 5.43 -10.54
CA PHE A 103 -9.35 5.45 -11.21
C PHE A 103 -9.72 6.85 -11.72
N ASP A 104 -9.23 7.90 -11.07
CA ASP A 104 -9.43 9.30 -11.48
C ASP A 104 -8.53 9.70 -12.66
N GLY A 105 -7.66 8.79 -13.13
CA GLY A 105 -6.85 8.95 -14.35
C GLY A 105 -5.45 9.55 -14.12
N TYR A 106 -5.02 9.70 -12.87
CA TYR A 106 -3.65 10.12 -12.57
C TYR A 106 -2.63 9.04 -12.96
N THR A 107 -1.41 9.48 -13.24
CA THR A 107 -0.34 8.54 -13.57
C THR A 107 -0.01 7.63 -12.37
N PRO A 108 0.31 6.36 -12.62
CA PRO A 108 0.65 5.41 -11.54
C PRO A 108 1.80 5.89 -10.65
N LEU A 109 2.78 6.58 -11.23
CA LEU A 109 3.90 7.14 -10.49
C LEU A 109 3.45 8.22 -9.48
N PHE A 110 2.54 9.11 -9.91
CA PHE A 110 1.95 10.13 -9.03
C PHE A 110 1.09 9.48 -7.94
N ALA A 111 0.24 8.52 -8.29
CA ALA A 111 -0.59 7.79 -7.33
C ALA A 111 0.26 7.05 -6.29
N ALA A 112 1.37 6.43 -6.70
CA ALA A 112 2.31 5.77 -5.80
C ALA A 112 2.98 6.77 -4.86
N ALA A 113 3.50 7.90 -5.37
CA ALA A 113 4.11 8.94 -4.55
C ALA A 113 3.13 9.49 -3.50
N ALA A 114 1.90 9.83 -3.93
CA ALA A 114 0.85 10.31 -3.02
C ALA A 114 0.52 9.26 -1.93
N SER A 115 0.48 7.98 -2.29
CA SER A 115 0.23 6.87 -1.34
C SER A 115 1.36 6.70 -0.33
N ILE A 116 2.62 6.94 -0.72
CA ILE A 116 3.75 6.94 0.21
C ILE A 116 3.58 8.05 1.25
N PHE A 117 3.25 9.27 0.82
CA PHE A 117 2.97 10.38 1.75
C PHE A 117 1.77 10.07 2.65
N ALA A 118 0.70 9.47 2.11
CA ALA A 118 -0.45 9.04 2.90
C ALA A 118 -0.07 7.97 3.93
N THR A 119 0.84 7.04 3.60
CA THR A 119 1.35 6.03 4.53
C THR A 119 2.13 6.68 5.68
N VAL A 120 3.05 7.58 5.35
CA VAL A 120 3.81 8.34 6.35
C VAL A 120 2.86 9.13 7.26
N GLY A 121 1.87 9.82 6.67
CA GLY A 121 0.84 10.54 7.43
C GLY A 121 0.03 9.61 8.34
N ALA A 122 -0.48 8.50 7.81
CA ALA A 122 -1.31 7.56 8.56
C ALA A 122 -0.56 6.88 9.71
N THR A 123 0.74 6.62 9.56
CA THR A 123 1.55 5.97 10.59
C THR A 123 2.12 6.95 11.62
N TRP A 124 2.52 8.14 11.17
CA TRP A 124 3.16 9.12 12.04
C TRP A 124 2.16 10.06 12.74
N LEU A 125 1.01 10.34 12.11
CA LEU A 125 0.02 11.26 12.65
C LEU A 125 -0.49 10.85 14.04
N PRO A 126 -0.85 9.58 14.31
CA PRO A 126 -1.24 9.15 15.65
C PRO A 126 -0.11 9.27 16.67
N SER A 127 1.13 8.97 16.25
CA SER A 127 2.32 9.12 17.11
C SER A 127 2.61 10.58 17.40
N LEU A 128 2.48 11.47 16.42
CA LEU A 128 2.64 12.92 16.57
C LEU A 128 1.54 13.51 17.48
N ILE A 129 0.29 13.08 17.33
CA ILE A 129 -0.80 13.53 18.20
C ILE A 129 -0.58 13.07 19.65
N GLY A 130 -0.08 11.84 19.85
CA GLY A 130 0.33 11.33 21.16
C GLY A 130 1.49 12.13 21.76
N LEU A 131 2.46 12.48 20.93
CA LEU A 131 3.63 13.26 21.28
C LEU A 131 3.24 14.73 21.58
N LEU A 132 2.33 15.32 20.81
CA LEU A 132 1.83 16.70 21.01
C LEU A 132 1.09 16.89 22.32
N ARG A 133 0.76 15.82 23.01
CA ARG A 133 0.19 15.88 24.37
C ARG A 133 1.21 16.28 25.43
N THR A 134 2.51 16.19 25.12
CA THR A 134 3.58 16.67 25.98
C THR A 134 4.05 18.06 25.53
N LYS A 135 4.28 18.98 26.49
CA LYS A 135 4.68 20.38 26.19
C LYS A 135 5.94 20.48 25.30
N THR A 136 6.87 19.57 25.48
CA THR A 136 8.15 19.52 24.72
C THR A 136 7.97 19.17 23.24
N ALA A 137 6.98 18.35 22.92
CA ALA A 137 6.73 17.91 21.55
C ALA A 137 5.99 18.95 20.72
N ARG A 138 5.18 19.82 21.36
CA ARG A 138 4.53 20.95 20.67
C ARG A 138 5.57 21.93 20.13
N THR A 139 6.64 22.17 20.88
CA THR A 139 7.76 23.02 20.43
C THR A 139 8.51 22.38 19.27
N PHE A 140 8.76 21.07 19.31
CA PHE A 140 9.45 20.35 18.22
C PHE A 140 8.61 20.31 16.94
N ALA A 141 7.31 20.01 17.03
CA ALA A 141 6.40 20.02 15.88
C ALA A 141 6.28 21.42 15.26
N PHE A 142 6.24 22.46 16.09
CA PHE A 142 6.17 23.85 15.63
C PHE A 142 7.47 24.28 14.91
N VAL A 143 8.63 23.88 15.43
CA VAL A 143 9.93 24.14 14.80
C VAL A 143 10.06 23.39 13.47
N LEU A 144 9.59 22.14 13.39
CA LEU A 144 9.62 21.33 12.17
C LEU A 144 8.67 21.89 11.10
N LEU A 145 7.50 22.36 11.50
CA LEU A 145 6.54 23.03 10.63
C LEU A 145 7.12 24.33 10.08
N LEU A 146 7.76 25.14 10.92
CA LEU A 146 8.45 26.37 10.50
C LEU A 146 9.62 26.09 9.56
N ALA A 147 10.38 25.02 9.79
CA ALA A 147 11.49 24.63 8.91
C ALA A 147 10.98 24.19 7.52
N VAL A 148 9.88 23.42 7.47
CA VAL A 148 9.25 23.01 6.19
C VAL A 148 8.64 24.19 5.45
N LEU A 149 7.91 25.06 6.15
CA LEU A 149 7.34 26.28 5.56
C LEU A 149 8.43 27.26 5.11
N GLY A 150 9.49 27.41 5.90
CA GLY A 150 10.66 28.22 5.54
C GLY A 150 11.38 27.68 4.30
N GLY A 151 11.57 26.36 4.22
CA GLY A 151 12.17 25.70 3.05
C GLY A 151 11.34 25.87 1.78
N LEU A 152 10.01 25.73 1.89
CA LEU A 152 9.08 25.95 0.78
C LEU A 152 9.04 27.41 0.33
N ALA A 153 9.09 28.37 1.26
CA ALA A 153 9.16 29.79 0.96
C ALA A 153 10.48 30.15 0.28
N LEU A 154 11.59 29.60 0.74
CA LEU A 154 12.92 29.81 0.13
C LEU A 154 13.01 29.24 -1.29
N SER A 155 12.47 28.04 -1.51
CA SER A 155 12.42 27.44 -2.85
C SER A 155 11.53 28.22 -3.82
N GLY A 156 10.40 28.76 -3.34
CA GLY A 156 9.53 29.65 -4.10
C GLY A 156 10.19 30.98 -4.45
N LEU A 157 10.94 31.58 -3.53
CA LEU A 157 11.70 32.81 -3.77
C LEU A 157 12.87 32.61 -4.76
N LEU A 158 13.55 31.44 -4.67
CA LEU A 158 14.62 31.08 -5.60
C LEU A 158 14.10 30.83 -7.03
N SER A 159 12.93 30.22 -7.18
CA SER A 159 12.29 30.02 -8.49
C SER A 159 11.79 31.31 -9.11
N LEU A 160 11.27 32.25 -8.32
CA LEU A 160 10.89 33.59 -8.77
C LEU A 160 12.13 34.45 -9.15
N GLY A 161 13.22 34.33 -8.38
CA GLY A 161 14.48 35.00 -8.70
C GLY A 161 15.11 34.51 -10.00
N ALA A 162 15.05 33.20 -10.27
CA ALA A 162 15.51 32.63 -11.52
C ALA A 162 14.65 33.07 -12.74
N ALA A 163 13.33 33.20 -12.55
CA ALA A 163 12.42 33.65 -13.61
C ALA A 163 12.53 35.15 -13.95
N ILE A 164 13.12 35.98 -13.09
CA ILE A 164 13.35 37.41 -13.33
C ILE A 164 14.69 37.64 -14.05
N LEU A 165 15.62 36.68 -13.99
CA LEU A 165 16.96 36.75 -14.58
C LEU A 165 17.06 36.17 -16.00
N THR A 166 15.96 35.57 -16.50
CA THR A 166 15.80 35.05 -17.88
C THR A 166 14.83 35.93 -18.67
#